data_10a5fe8d1d0b2ab78696327a59de3110
#
_entry.id   10a5fe8d1d0b2ab78696327a59de3110
#
_cell.length_a   1.000
_cell.length_b   1.000
_cell.length_c   1.000
_cell.angle_alpha   90.00
_cell.angle_beta   90.00
_cell.angle_gamma   90.00
#
_symmetry.space_group_name_H-M   'P 1'
#
loop_
_entity.id
_entity.type
_entity.pdbx_description
1 polymer ?
#
loop_
_entity_poly.entity_id
_entity_poly.type
_entity_poly.pdbx_seq_one_letter_code
_entity_poly.pdbx_strand_id
1 'polypeptide(L)'
;LLCTVFIANAQFGNADENAAISLLRASKAQLGLSAQDLAQAKISSSYFDKSTGLRMVYLLQTCKGIPVYNQMLVLAYKGDNLVSKSGTFRPGLEKLVKVQSGLPAVSAESAVQSALSDRGFHASQMAIAISRKDNGQKVEFSNMGISTENITAQLMWTAAEKFKGIRLSWHIYIVPKTTPDYWMVRVDAVDNSILGIDNYTDYDNWGTPDLNSDTRYPAFAFAKTQTNTIADFKNIADPSVITTAGYRVVPFPAEAPSFPNGAHTLKTDPWTAAPGNATSLKWNTGSGGTDYNYTRGNNVWAYQDRANANTGSPATSATSSTALPNLTFDFTPDYTVAPTQTTPVPNQQFNITNLFYWNNIIHDVLYGYGFDEVGGNFQDDNQGRGGLGNDHINAEAQDGSGSNNANFSTPADGGSGRMQMYLWTGGSPQRDGDVDNGIVVHEFGHGVSNRLSGGPAAAGCLGNAEQ
;
A
#
# COMPACT_ATOMS: atom_id res chain seq x y z
N LEU A 1 3.02 7.90 -41.45
CA LEU A 1 2.87 6.69 -40.64
C LEU A 1 2.32 7.10 -39.30
N LEU A 2 1.01 6.86 -39.04
CA LEU A 2 0.37 7.02 -37.75
C LEU A 2 0.88 5.91 -36.84
N CYS A 3 1.67 6.28 -35.85
CA CYS A 3 2.01 5.38 -34.75
C CYS A 3 0.80 5.34 -33.80
N THR A 4 -0.01 4.30 -33.90
CA THR A 4 -1.08 4.02 -32.97
C THR A 4 -0.46 3.64 -31.63
N VAL A 5 -0.65 4.50 -30.61
CA VAL A 5 -0.29 4.21 -29.23
C VAL A 5 -1.24 3.11 -28.73
N PHE A 6 -0.74 1.88 -28.61
CA PHE A 6 -1.46 0.84 -27.88
C PHE A 6 -1.34 1.09 -26.39
N ILE A 7 -2.45 1.46 -25.78
CA ILE A 7 -2.57 1.72 -24.34
C ILE A 7 -3.17 0.47 -23.72
N ALA A 8 -2.47 -0.11 -22.76
CA ALA A 8 -2.99 -1.21 -21.94
C ALA A 8 -4.05 -0.64 -20.97
N ASN A 9 -5.31 -0.99 -21.23
CA ASN A 9 -6.45 -0.61 -20.41
C ASN A 9 -6.52 -1.49 -19.16
N ALA A 10 -6.49 -0.89 -17.98
CA ALA A 10 -7.07 -1.50 -16.79
C ALA A 10 -7.40 -0.56 -15.61
N GLN A 11 -6.87 0.68 -15.55
CA GLN A 11 -6.99 1.51 -14.34
C GLN A 11 -7.75 2.82 -14.48
N PHE A 12 -8.14 3.24 -15.70
CA PHE A 12 -8.69 4.60 -15.91
C PHE A 12 -9.98 4.55 -16.70
N GLY A 13 -10.93 5.40 -16.33
CA GLY A 13 -12.01 5.75 -17.26
C GLY A 13 -11.41 6.45 -18.49
N ASN A 14 -11.88 6.11 -19.68
CA ASN A 14 -11.45 6.75 -20.95
C ASN A 14 -11.40 8.29 -20.90
N ALA A 15 -12.19 8.92 -20.00
CA ALA A 15 -12.25 10.36 -19.82
C ALA A 15 -10.98 10.93 -19.13
N ASP A 16 -10.47 10.26 -18.10
CA ASP A 16 -9.29 10.73 -17.36
C ASP A 16 -8.01 10.59 -18.18
N GLU A 17 -7.90 9.52 -18.93
CA GLU A 17 -6.79 9.30 -19.85
C GLU A 17 -6.78 10.34 -20.99
N ASN A 18 -7.93 10.60 -21.61
CA ASN A 18 -8.06 11.60 -22.66
C ASN A 18 -7.74 13.01 -22.14
N ALA A 19 -8.18 13.35 -20.93
CA ALA A 19 -7.83 14.60 -20.27
C ALA A 19 -6.32 14.71 -20.06
N ALA A 20 -5.68 13.67 -19.51
CA ALA A 20 -4.24 13.62 -19.30
C ALA A 20 -3.44 13.78 -20.61
N ILE A 21 -3.83 13.08 -21.67
CA ILE A 21 -3.20 13.19 -23.00
C ILE A 21 -3.30 14.62 -23.54
N SER A 22 -4.46 15.26 -23.39
CA SER A 22 -4.65 16.65 -23.85
C SER A 22 -3.75 17.62 -23.11
N LEU A 23 -3.67 17.50 -21.76
CA LEU A 23 -2.81 18.31 -20.90
C LEU A 23 -1.32 18.11 -21.24
N LEU A 24 -0.89 16.87 -21.45
CA LEU A 24 0.48 16.55 -21.83
C LEU A 24 0.88 17.17 -23.17
N ARG A 25 0.00 17.14 -24.15
CA ARG A 25 0.25 17.77 -25.47
C ARG A 25 0.37 19.30 -25.35
N ALA A 26 -0.49 19.90 -24.54
CA ALA A 26 -0.48 21.34 -24.31
C ALA A 26 0.77 21.82 -23.59
N SER A 27 1.23 21.07 -22.57
CA SER A 27 2.36 21.41 -21.72
C SER A 27 3.72 20.90 -22.21
N LYS A 28 3.80 20.23 -23.36
CA LYS A 28 5.00 19.60 -23.92
C LYS A 28 6.25 20.48 -23.85
N ALA A 29 6.15 21.76 -24.27
CA ALA A 29 7.27 22.69 -24.27
C ALA A 29 7.73 23.03 -22.85
N GLN A 30 6.79 23.21 -21.92
CA GLN A 30 7.06 23.47 -20.50
C GLN A 30 7.70 22.26 -19.82
N LEU A 31 7.36 21.04 -20.23
CA LEU A 31 7.94 19.81 -19.73
C LEU A 31 9.35 19.55 -20.25
N GLY A 32 9.76 20.22 -21.33
CA GLY A 32 11.04 19.97 -21.99
C GLY A 32 11.12 18.61 -22.70
N LEU A 33 9.96 18.01 -23.04
CA LEU A 33 9.87 16.72 -23.69
C LEU A 33 9.86 16.85 -25.21
N SER A 34 10.59 15.99 -25.90
CA SER A 34 10.51 15.83 -27.35
C SER A 34 9.23 15.09 -27.75
N ALA A 35 8.89 15.13 -29.05
CA ALA A 35 7.78 14.32 -29.55
C ALA A 35 8.02 12.82 -29.35
N GLN A 36 9.28 12.40 -29.39
CA GLN A 36 9.70 11.03 -29.19
C GLN A 36 9.56 10.60 -27.71
N ASP A 37 9.92 11.51 -26.77
CA ASP A 37 9.74 11.22 -25.34
C ASP A 37 8.26 11.01 -25.00
N LEU A 38 7.36 11.82 -25.58
CA LEU A 38 5.91 11.63 -25.42
C LEU A 38 5.40 10.35 -26.08
N ALA A 39 5.96 9.97 -27.23
CA ALA A 39 5.61 8.70 -27.90
C ALA A 39 6.10 7.48 -27.10
N GLN A 40 7.10 7.65 -26.25
CA GLN A 40 7.68 6.65 -25.35
C GLN A 40 7.16 6.76 -23.93
N ALA A 41 6.20 7.62 -23.65
CA ALA A 41 5.57 7.75 -22.34
C ALA A 41 4.30 6.91 -22.27
N LYS A 42 4.12 6.20 -21.16
CA LYS A 42 2.89 5.50 -20.79
C LYS A 42 2.29 6.18 -19.58
N ILE A 43 1.02 6.56 -19.64
CA ILE A 43 0.28 6.99 -18.46
C ILE A 43 0.12 5.75 -17.56
N SER A 44 0.69 5.78 -16.36
CA SER A 44 0.52 4.73 -15.37
C SER A 44 -0.68 5.01 -14.47
N SER A 45 -0.95 6.28 -14.19
CA SER A 45 -2.12 6.74 -13.45
C SER A 45 -2.52 8.15 -13.83
N SER A 46 -3.81 8.46 -13.81
CA SER A 46 -4.33 9.84 -13.87
C SER A 46 -5.66 9.91 -13.17
N TYR A 47 -5.77 10.85 -12.23
CA TYR A 47 -7.01 11.07 -11.50
C TYR A 47 -7.18 12.55 -11.15
N PHE A 48 -8.41 12.94 -10.83
CA PHE A 48 -8.74 14.27 -10.33
C PHE A 48 -8.91 14.21 -8.82
N ASP A 49 -7.99 14.84 -8.10
CA ASP A 49 -8.09 15.01 -6.66
C ASP A 49 -9.08 16.15 -6.33
N LYS A 50 -10.22 15.78 -5.79
CA LYS A 50 -11.29 16.70 -5.45
C LYS A 50 -10.93 17.61 -4.28
N SER A 51 -10.05 17.19 -3.38
CA SER A 51 -9.65 17.93 -2.19
C SER A 51 -8.82 19.15 -2.55
N THR A 52 -7.89 19.01 -3.49
CA THR A 52 -7.01 20.09 -3.98
C THR A 52 -7.49 20.75 -5.27
N GLY A 53 -8.40 20.12 -5.99
CA GLY A 53 -8.83 20.50 -7.33
C GLY A 53 -7.74 20.33 -8.38
N LEU A 54 -6.79 19.41 -8.13
CA LEU A 54 -5.70 19.10 -9.06
C LEU A 54 -6.00 17.81 -9.83
N ARG A 55 -5.57 17.79 -11.09
CA ARG A 55 -5.43 16.54 -11.84
C ARG A 55 -4.01 16.05 -11.72
N MET A 56 -3.84 14.88 -11.14
CA MET A 56 -2.58 14.17 -11.07
C MET A 56 -2.39 13.33 -12.33
N VAL A 57 -1.17 13.31 -12.87
CA VAL A 57 -0.80 12.50 -14.03
C VAL A 57 0.56 11.86 -13.77
N TYR A 58 0.61 10.54 -13.75
CA TYR A 58 1.83 9.76 -13.58
C TYR A 58 2.23 9.14 -14.91
N LEU A 59 3.47 9.35 -15.30
CA LEU A 59 4.01 8.88 -16.57
C LEU A 59 5.20 7.97 -16.31
N LEU A 60 5.20 6.80 -16.92
CA LEU A 60 6.38 5.93 -17.01
C LEU A 60 7.06 6.14 -18.36
N GLN A 61 8.38 6.27 -18.35
CA GLN A 61 9.14 6.17 -19.58
C GLN A 61 9.14 4.74 -20.08
N THR A 62 8.94 4.53 -21.36
CA THR A 62 9.02 3.22 -22.00
C THR A 62 10.04 3.20 -23.12
N CYS A 63 10.54 2.02 -23.45
CA CYS A 63 11.30 1.75 -24.66
C CYS A 63 10.76 0.48 -25.30
N LYS A 64 10.38 0.55 -26.58
CA LYS A 64 9.75 -0.60 -27.29
C LYS A 64 8.50 -1.12 -26.56
N GLY A 65 7.73 -0.23 -25.94
CA GLY A 65 6.53 -0.59 -25.17
C GLY A 65 6.78 -1.24 -23.81
N ILE A 66 8.05 -1.38 -23.38
CA ILE A 66 8.42 -1.95 -22.08
C ILE A 66 8.82 -0.79 -21.15
N PRO A 67 8.29 -0.71 -19.91
CA PRO A 67 8.63 0.33 -18.94
C PRO A 67 10.12 0.33 -18.56
N VAL A 68 10.62 1.51 -18.21
CA VAL A 68 11.97 1.69 -17.67
C VAL A 68 11.87 1.90 -16.17
N TYR A 69 12.57 1.07 -15.43
CA TYR A 69 12.59 1.10 -13.97
C TYR A 69 13.10 2.44 -13.43
N ASN A 70 12.39 3.02 -12.47
CA ASN A 70 12.67 4.31 -11.84
C ASN A 70 12.80 5.51 -12.82
N GLN A 71 12.13 5.44 -13.97
CA GLN A 71 12.03 6.56 -14.90
C GLN A 71 10.58 6.99 -15.05
N MET A 72 10.20 8.01 -14.25
CA MET A 72 8.84 8.51 -14.21
C MET A 72 8.78 10.03 -14.11
N LEU A 73 7.63 10.58 -14.48
CA LEU A 73 7.23 11.95 -14.22
C LEU A 73 5.91 11.96 -13.48
N VAL A 74 5.84 12.74 -12.42
CA VAL A 74 4.60 13.07 -11.71
C VAL A 74 4.25 14.52 -11.97
N LEU A 75 3.07 14.76 -12.50
CA LEU A 75 2.62 16.06 -12.95
C LEU A 75 1.30 16.41 -12.25
N ALA A 76 1.19 17.64 -11.76
CA ALA A 76 -0.06 18.17 -11.21
C ALA A 76 -0.54 19.36 -12.05
N TYR A 77 -1.80 19.32 -12.45
CA TYR A 77 -2.46 20.35 -13.23
C TYR A 77 -3.64 20.98 -12.47
N LYS A 78 -3.75 22.30 -12.53
CA LYS A 78 -4.95 23.03 -12.10
C LYS A 78 -5.66 23.61 -13.33
N GLY A 79 -6.79 23.00 -13.71
CA GLY A 79 -7.33 23.19 -15.05
C GLY A 79 -6.30 22.78 -16.09
N ASP A 80 -6.01 23.66 -17.06
CA ASP A 80 -5.02 23.41 -18.11
C ASP A 80 -3.58 23.81 -17.73
N ASN A 81 -3.37 24.34 -16.53
CA ASN A 81 -2.05 24.83 -16.11
C ASN A 81 -1.27 23.77 -15.36
N LEU A 82 -0.06 23.47 -15.83
CA LEU A 82 0.91 22.65 -15.07
C LEU A 82 1.39 23.46 -13.85
N VAL A 83 1.10 22.98 -12.65
CA VAL A 83 1.47 23.65 -11.38
C VAL A 83 2.63 22.96 -10.66
N SER A 84 2.86 21.68 -10.95
CA SER A 84 3.98 20.94 -10.37
C SER A 84 4.51 19.86 -11.31
N LYS A 85 5.81 19.63 -11.25
CA LYS A 85 6.51 18.55 -11.96
C LYS A 85 7.57 17.94 -11.03
N SER A 86 7.54 16.63 -10.87
CA SER A 86 8.55 15.85 -10.15
C SER A 86 9.04 14.68 -11.02
N GLY A 87 10.24 14.19 -10.75
CA GLY A 87 10.86 13.12 -11.51
C GLY A 87 11.46 13.56 -12.84
N THR A 88 12.01 12.61 -13.58
CA THR A 88 12.68 12.88 -14.86
C THR A 88 12.56 11.68 -15.82
N PHE A 89 12.68 11.93 -17.11
CA PHE A 89 12.92 10.92 -18.13
C PHE A 89 14.39 10.91 -18.53
N ARG A 90 14.93 9.73 -18.79
CA ARG A 90 16.30 9.57 -19.26
C ARG A 90 16.40 9.88 -20.75
N PRO A 91 17.16 10.91 -21.17
CA PRO A 91 17.28 11.27 -22.58
C PRO A 91 18.11 10.23 -23.35
N GLY A 92 17.80 10.05 -24.62
CA GLY A 92 18.55 9.19 -25.52
C GLY A 92 18.50 7.70 -25.18
N LEU A 93 17.43 7.26 -24.54
CA LEU A 93 17.23 5.89 -24.04
C LEU A 93 17.49 4.82 -25.11
N GLU A 94 17.05 5.02 -26.35
CA GLU A 94 17.23 4.06 -27.43
C GLU A 94 18.69 3.74 -27.74
N LYS A 95 19.56 4.73 -27.58
CA LYS A 95 21.02 4.55 -27.77
C LYS A 95 21.65 3.74 -26.67
N LEU A 96 21.03 3.71 -25.48
CA LEU A 96 21.51 3.02 -24.28
C LEU A 96 21.03 1.57 -24.20
N VAL A 97 19.91 1.26 -24.89
CA VAL A 97 19.34 -0.08 -24.95
C VAL A 97 20.12 -0.92 -25.94
N LYS A 98 21.01 -1.78 -25.43
CA LYS A 98 21.87 -2.64 -26.24
C LYS A 98 21.17 -3.88 -26.80
N VAL A 99 20.06 -4.32 -26.19
CA VAL A 99 19.29 -5.47 -26.67
C VAL A 99 18.34 -5.03 -27.77
N GLN A 100 18.53 -5.56 -28.96
CA GLN A 100 17.85 -5.04 -30.17
C GLN A 100 16.37 -5.40 -30.25
N SER A 101 15.96 -6.58 -29.76
CA SER A 101 14.61 -7.10 -29.97
C SER A 101 13.58 -6.58 -28.93
N GLY A 102 13.97 -6.33 -27.70
CA GLY A 102 13.05 -6.16 -26.57
C GLY A 102 12.34 -7.46 -26.14
N LEU A 103 12.79 -8.61 -26.69
CA LEU A 103 12.30 -9.92 -26.32
C LEU A 103 13.26 -10.57 -25.30
N PRO A 104 12.74 -11.15 -24.20
CA PRO A 104 13.57 -11.87 -23.25
C PRO A 104 14.07 -13.19 -23.86
N ALA A 105 15.35 -13.53 -23.64
CA ALA A 105 15.91 -14.85 -23.93
C ALA A 105 15.65 -15.82 -22.75
N VAL A 106 15.50 -15.27 -21.55
CA VAL A 106 15.17 -15.99 -20.32
C VAL A 106 13.66 -15.88 -20.08
N SER A 107 13.00 -17.01 -19.84
CA SER A 107 11.58 -17.01 -19.52
C SER A 107 11.30 -16.47 -18.12
N ALA A 108 10.08 -15.99 -17.88
CA ALA A 108 9.66 -15.53 -16.56
C ALA A 108 9.76 -16.64 -15.51
N GLU A 109 9.46 -17.90 -15.88
CA GLU A 109 9.60 -19.08 -15.02
C GLU A 109 11.03 -19.29 -14.56
N SER A 110 11.98 -19.20 -15.50
CA SER A 110 13.41 -19.34 -15.18
C SER A 110 13.89 -18.21 -14.28
N ALA A 111 13.46 -16.98 -14.56
CA ALA A 111 13.79 -15.81 -13.73
C ALA A 111 13.24 -15.93 -12.30
N VAL A 112 12.01 -16.42 -12.13
CA VAL A 112 11.43 -16.70 -10.81
C VAL A 112 12.27 -17.73 -10.05
N GLN A 113 12.67 -18.83 -10.69
CA GLN A 113 13.53 -19.84 -10.05
C GLN A 113 14.86 -19.25 -9.59
N SER A 114 15.49 -18.40 -10.42
CA SER A 114 16.76 -17.75 -10.07
C SER A 114 16.58 -16.77 -8.90
N ALA A 115 15.50 -15.99 -8.89
CA ALA A 115 15.19 -15.07 -7.79
C ALA A 115 14.96 -15.82 -6.46
N LEU A 116 14.20 -16.92 -6.50
CA LEU A 116 13.95 -17.75 -5.34
C LEU A 116 15.24 -18.37 -4.80
N SER A 117 16.06 -18.93 -5.70
CA SER A 117 17.35 -19.53 -5.32
C SER A 117 18.29 -18.50 -4.70
N ASP A 118 18.36 -17.29 -5.26
CA ASP A 118 19.20 -16.21 -4.73
C ASP A 118 18.77 -15.77 -3.32
N ARG A 119 17.47 -15.75 -3.05
CA ARG A 119 16.92 -15.43 -1.71
C ARG A 119 16.92 -16.63 -0.75
N GLY A 120 17.43 -17.78 -1.16
CA GLY A 120 17.47 -18.98 -0.33
C GLY A 120 16.12 -19.69 -0.16
N PHE A 121 15.14 -19.39 -1.02
CA PHE A 121 13.83 -20.03 -0.98
C PHE A 121 13.81 -21.29 -1.83
N HIS A 122 13.38 -22.41 -1.24
CA HIS A 122 13.27 -23.69 -1.91
C HIS A 122 11.79 -24.03 -2.11
N ALA A 123 11.28 -23.77 -3.31
CA ALA A 123 9.93 -24.19 -3.67
C ALA A 123 9.92 -25.70 -3.97
N SER A 124 8.91 -26.38 -3.46
CA SER A 124 8.70 -27.82 -3.74
C SER A 124 8.18 -28.09 -5.16
N GLN A 125 7.78 -27.05 -5.88
CA GLN A 125 7.21 -27.11 -7.22
C GLN A 125 7.91 -26.10 -8.14
N MET A 126 7.93 -26.43 -9.43
CA MET A 126 8.41 -25.47 -10.45
C MET A 126 7.43 -24.32 -10.61
N ALA A 127 7.94 -23.14 -10.99
CA ALA A 127 7.12 -21.98 -11.31
C ALA A 127 6.26 -22.27 -12.55
N ILE A 128 4.94 -22.27 -12.39
CA ILE A 128 3.97 -22.42 -13.48
C ILE A 128 3.12 -21.15 -13.52
N ALA A 129 3.13 -20.48 -14.67
CA ALA A 129 2.35 -19.27 -14.87
C ALA A 129 0.85 -19.56 -14.78
N ILE A 130 0.14 -18.80 -13.96
CA ILE A 130 -1.33 -18.85 -13.82
C ILE A 130 -2.00 -17.78 -14.67
N SER A 131 -1.32 -16.65 -14.94
CA SER A 131 -1.81 -15.65 -15.87
C SER A 131 -0.67 -14.95 -16.62
N ARG A 132 -0.96 -14.44 -17.82
CA ARG A 132 -0.05 -13.62 -18.62
C ARG A 132 -0.81 -12.43 -19.17
N LYS A 133 -0.28 -11.23 -18.92
CA LYS A 133 -0.85 -9.94 -19.36
C LYS A 133 0.20 -9.16 -20.17
N ASP A 134 -0.24 -8.09 -20.84
CA ASP A 134 0.64 -7.19 -21.60
C ASP A 134 1.56 -7.92 -22.59
N ASN A 135 1.00 -8.82 -23.39
CA ASN A 135 1.74 -9.67 -24.34
C ASN A 135 2.86 -10.48 -23.67
N GLY A 136 2.65 -10.96 -22.45
CA GLY A 136 3.63 -11.73 -21.68
C GLY A 136 4.67 -10.90 -20.93
N GLN A 137 4.55 -9.59 -20.92
CA GLN A 137 5.43 -8.71 -20.14
C GLN A 137 5.13 -8.74 -18.63
N LYS A 138 3.90 -9.12 -18.25
CA LYS A 138 3.52 -9.38 -16.85
C LYS A 138 3.02 -10.82 -16.73
N VAL A 139 3.66 -11.59 -15.86
CA VAL A 139 3.35 -13.00 -15.62
C VAL A 139 3.12 -13.21 -14.14
N GLU A 140 2.06 -13.88 -13.81
CA GLU A 140 1.70 -14.21 -12.44
C GLU A 140 1.83 -15.72 -12.22
N PHE A 141 2.36 -16.09 -11.05
CA PHE A 141 2.57 -17.46 -10.60
C PHE A 141 1.83 -17.66 -9.29
N SER A 142 1.50 -18.91 -8.96
CA SER A 142 0.99 -19.22 -7.62
C SER A 142 2.02 -18.81 -6.56
N ASN A 143 1.60 -18.73 -5.31
CA ASN A 143 2.48 -18.44 -4.19
C ASN A 143 3.53 -19.55 -3.91
N MET A 144 3.47 -20.68 -4.62
CA MET A 144 4.37 -21.84 -4.56
C MET A 144 4.59 -22.39 -3.14
N GLY A 145 3.68 -22.06 -2.19
CA GLY A 145 3.79 -22.44 -0.79
C GLY A 145 4.78 -21.63 0.04
N ILE A 146 5.54 -20.73 -0.58
CA ILE A 146 6.61 -19.93 0.03
C ILE A 146 6.28 -18.44 0.18
N SER A 147 5.38 -17.92 -0.63
CA SER A 147 4.93 -16.53 -0.57
C SER A 147 3.53 -16.46 0.06
N THR A 148 3.20 -15.35 0.69
CA THR A 148 1.83 -15.05 1.18
C THR A 148 0.92 -14.72 0.02
N GLU A 149 1.47 -14.04 -1.00
CA GLU A 149 0.78 -13.63 -2.22
C GLU A 149 1.29 -14.40 -3.45
N ASN A 150 0.58 -14.27 -4.56
CA ASN A 150 1.06 -14.76 -5.84
C ASN A 150 2.36 -14.05 -6.26
N ILE A 151 3.33 -14.82 -6.75
CA ILE A 151 4.59 -14.27 -7.23
C ILE A 151 4.35 -13.62 -8.60
N THR A 152 4.82 -12.40 -8.78
CA THR A 152 4.69 -11.66 -10.04
C THR A 152 6.05 -11.44 -10.69
N ALA A 153 6.15 -11.66 -11.99
CA ALA A 153 7.29 -11.30 -12.83
C ALA A 153 6.86 -10.21 -13.82
N GLN A 154 7.56 -9.08 -13.83
CA GLN A 154 7.31 -7.98 -14.75
C GLN A 154 8.55 -7.64 -15.56
N LEU A 155 8.43 -7.59 -16.89
CA LEU A 155 9.52 -7.24 -17.78
C LEU A 155 9.74 -5.73 -17.79
N MET A 156 10.96 -5.29 -17.52
CA MET A 156 11.34 -3.87 -17.48
C MET A 156 12.75 -3.63 -18.02
N TRP A 157 13.01 -2.44 -18.50
CA TRP A 157 14.36 -1.97 -18.75
C TRP A 157 14.97 -1.46 -17.46
N THR A 158 16.15 -1.93 -17.08
CA THR A 158 16.83 -1.58 -15.83
C THR A 158 18.21 -1.00 -16.10
N ALA A 159 18.53 0.13 -15.48
CA ALA A 159 19.89 0.62 -15.44
C ALA A 159 20.72 -0.35 -14.58
N ALA A 160 21.81 -0.87 -15.12
CA ALA A 160 22.70 -1.77 -14.40
C ALA A 160 24.08 -1.13 -14.34
N GLU A 161 24.47 -0.65 -13.18
CA GLU A 161 25.76 0.05 -12.97
C GLU A 161 26.94 -0.78 -13.42
N LYS A 162 26.90 -2.08 -13.10
CA LYS A 162 27.93 -3.06 -13.50
C LYS A 162 28.14 -3.15 -15.01
N PHE A 163 27.13 -2.81 -15.81
CA PHE A 163 27.19 -3.00 -17.27
C PHE A 163 27.24 -1.68 -18.06
N LYS A 164 27.30 -0.53 -17.39
CA LYS A 164 27.33 0.82 -18.02
C LYS A 164 26.26 0.99 -19.12
N GLY A 165 25.04 0.49 -18.87
CA GLY A 165 23.96 0.51 -19.85
C GLY A 165 22.60 0.16 -19.26
N ILE A 166 21.65 -0.05 -20.15
CA ILE A 166 20.30 -0.47 -19.80
C ILE A 166 20.13 -1.91 -20.29
N ARG A 167 19.66 -2.78 -19.40
CA ARG A 167 19.43 -4.20 -19.66
C ARG A 167 17.94 -4.52 -19.55
N LEU A 168 17.48 -5.45 -20.36
CA LEU A 168 16.15 -6.03 -20.19
C LEU A 168 16.19 -6.99 -18.98
N SER A 169 15.26 -6.88 -18.07
CA SER A 169 15.22 -7.67 -16.85
C SER A 169 13.80 -8.06 -16.46
N TRP A 170 13.69 -9.19 -15.79
CA TRP A 170 12.49 -9.58 -15.07
C TRP A 170 12.58 -9.04 -13.65
N HIS A 171 11.58 -8.29 -13.22
CA HIS A 171 11.39 -7.86 -11.83
C HIS A 171 10.46 -8.85 -11.15
N ILE A 172 11.00 -9.59 -10.19
CA ILE A 172 10.31 -10.67 -9.49
C ILE A 172 9.92 -10.18 -8.10
N TYR A 173 8.62 -10.16 -7.81
CA TYR A 173 8.07 -9.73 -6.54
C TYR A 173 7.69 -10.93 -5.69
N ILE A 174 8.24 -11.01 -4.47
CA ILE A 174 8.10 -12.14 -3.55
C ILE A 174 7.82 -11.60 -2.15
N VAL A 175 6.73 -12.04 -1.52
CA VAL A 175 6.38 -11.73 -0.12
C VAL A 175 6.51 -13.02 0.68
N PRO A 176 7.68 -13.33 1.28
CA PRO A 176 7.89 -14.60 1.95
C PRO A 176 6.95 -14.82 3.12
N LYS A 177 6.58 -16.08 3.39
CA LYS A 177 5.80 -16.46 4.57
C LYS A 177 6.60 -16.44 5.87
N THR A 178 7.92 -16.45 5.79
CA THR A 178 8.81 -16.70 6.93
C THR A 178 9.63 -15.50 7.35
N THR A 179 9.55 -14.41 6.59
CA THR A 179 10.24 -13.15 6.89
C THR A 179 9.32 -11.97 6.62
N PRO A 180 9.53 -10.82 7.27
CA PRO A 180 8.73 -9.62 7.04
C PRO A 180 9.04 -8.92 5.73
N ASP A 181 9.98 -9.42 4.95
CA ASP A 181 10.46 -8.78 3.72
C ASP A 181 9.44 -8.80 2.58
N TYR A 182 9.54 -7.78 1.71
CA TYR A 182 8.91 -7.75 0.41
C TYR A 182 9.99 -7.56 -0.65
N TRP A 183 10.45 -8.64 -1.23
CA TRP A 183 11.56 -8.62 -2.18
C TRP A 183 11.12 -8.27 -3.59
N MET A 184 11.85 -7.36 -4.22
CA MET A 184 11.87 -7.19 -5.66
C MET A 184 13.27 -7.56 -6.17
N VAL A 185 13.38 -8.70 -6.86
CA VAL A 185 14.63 -9.22 -7.42
C VAL A 185 14.67 -8.97 -8.92
N ARG A 186 15.70 -8.26 -9.40
CA ARG A 186 15.91 -7.98 -10.81
C ARG A 186 16.80 -9.04 -11.44
N VAL A 187 16.23 -9.82 -12.33
CA VAL A 187 16.91 -10.91 -13.05
C VAL A 187 17.13 -10.51 -14.49
N ASP A 188 18.36 -10.59 -14.99
CA ASP A 188 18.66 -10.30 -16.39
C ASP A 188 17.87 -11.21 -17.33
N ALA A 189 17.13 -10.60 -18.24
CA ALA A 189 16.29 -11.34 -19.18
C ALA A 189 17.07 -11.96 -20.37
N VAL A 190 18.40 -11.83 -20.38
CA VAL A 190 19.28 -12.39 -21.43
C VAL A 190 20.11 -13.56 -20.90
N ASP A 191 20.75 -13.40 -19.72
CA ASP A 191 21.68 -14.39 -19.18
C ASP A 191 21.30 -14.95 -17.80
N ASN A 192 20.13 -14.56 -17.26
CA ASN A 192 19.56 -15.03 -15.99
C ASN A 192 20.37 -14.66 -14.74
N SER A 193 21.30 -13.72 -14.84
CA SER A 193 22.06 -13.23 -13.69
C SER A 193 21.23 -12.24 -12.84
N ILE A 194 21.53 -12.14 -11.55
CA ILE A 194 20.93 -11.15 -10.67
C ILE A 194 21.56 -9.79 -10.92
N LEU A 195 20.74 -8.80 -11.28
CA LEU A 195 21.15 -7.41 -11.51
C LEU A 195 21.05 -6.53 -10.25
N GLY A 196 20.16 -6.88 -9.35
CA GLY A 196 19.97 -6.15 -8.11
C GLY A 196 18.77 -6.68 -7.34
N ILE A 197 18.66 -6.24 -6.09
CA ILE A 197 17.64 -6.67 -5.14
C ILE A 197 17.23 -5.44 -4.35
N ASP A 198 15.93 -5.21 -4.22
CA ASP A 198 15.37 -4.20 -3.34
C ASP A 198 14.40 -4.86 -2.36
N ASN A 199 14.36 -4.34 -1.15
CA ASN A 199 13.33 -4.69 -0.17
C ASN A 199 12.30 -3.55 -0.13
N TYR A 200 11.04 -3.87 -0.29
CA TYR A 200 9.92 -2.90 -0.25
C TYR A 200 9.25 -2.85 1.13
N THR A 201 9.83 -3.52 2.12
CA THR A 201 9.46 -3.35 3.51
C THR A 201 10.31 -2.23 4.09
N ASP A 202 9.65 -1.21 4.57
CA ASP A 202 10.28 -0.09 5.26
C ASP A 202 10.47 -0.48 6.72
N TYR A 203 11.73 -0.42 7.19
CA TYR A 203 12.11 -0.74 8.56
C TYR A 203 12.60 0.51 9.26
N ASP A 204 11.92 0.88 10.31
CA ASP A 204 12.38 1.99 11.12
C ASP A 204 13.56 1.62 12.00
N ASN A 205 14.46 2.54 12.13
CA ASN A 205 15.54 2.44 13.11
C ASN A 205 15.16 3.28 14.35
N TRP A 206 14.28 2.74 15.17
CA TRP A 206 13.99 3.32 16.49
C TRP A 206 15.20 3.13 17.39
N GLY A 207 16.37 3.72 17.03
CA GLY A 207 17.57 3.74 17.87
C GLY A 207 17.21 4.22 19.27
N THR A 208 18.04 3.88 20.27
CA THR A 208 17.88 4.43 21.64
C THR A 208 17.61 5.92 21.51
N PRO A 209 16.47 6.42 22.02
CA PRO A 209 16.15 7.84 21.91
C PRO A 209 17.30 8.64 22.48
N ASP A 210 17.89 9.53 21.69
CA ASP A 210 18.74 10.57 22.26
C ASP A 210 17.85 11.48 23.05
N LEU A 211 17.76 11.22 24.35
CA LEU A 211 16.91 11.95 25.31
C LEU A 211 17.27 13.45 25.38
N ASN A 212 18.30 13.87 24.63
CA ASN A 212 18.76 15.25 24.52
C ASN A 212 18.28 15.97 23.24
N SER A 213 17.62 15.27 22.32
CA SER A 213 17.01 15.93 21.15
C SER A 213 15.62 16.46 21.51
N ASP A 214 15.56 17.69 22.01
CA ASP A 214 14.31 18.45 22.18
C ASP A 214 13.78 18.90 20.79
N THR A 215 13.45 17.94 19.94
CA THR A 215 12.75 18.16 18.68
C THR A 215 11.26 18.19 19.01
N ARG A 216 10.76 19.35 19.41
CA ARG A 216 9.32 19.62 19.45
C ARG A 216 8.80 19.53 18.02
N TYR A 217 8.14 18.44 17.71
CA TYR A 217 7.31 18.38 16.51
C TYR A 217 6.29 19.53 16.59
N PRO A 218 6.17 20.40 15.57
CA PRO A 218 5.14 21.42 15.58
C PRO A 218 3.80 20.73 15.68
N ALA A 219 3.03 21.10 16.70
CA ALA A 219 1.65 20.64 16.83
C ALA A 219 0.93 20.95 15.51
N PHE A 220 0.46 19.91 14.82
CA PHE A 220 -0.37 20.08 13.65
C PHE A 220 -1.65 20.79 14.09
N ALA A 221 -1.76 22.06 13.76
CA ALA A 221 -3.01 22.80 13.89
C ALA A 221 -3.94 22.29 12.77
N PHE A 222 -4.88 21.43 13.14
CA PHE A 222 -5.94 21.04 12.22
C PHE A 222 -6.68 22.29 11.77
N ALA A 223 -6.59 22.62 10.49
CA ALA A 223 -7.41 23.65 9.88
C ALA A 223 -8.88 23.24 10.06
N LYS A 224 -9.69 24.19 10.56
CA LYS A 224 -11.13 23.98 10.70
C LYS A 224 -11.69 23.47 9.37
N THR A 225 -12.35 22.33 9.42
CA THR A 225 -13.07 21.69 8.32
C THR A 225 -13.97 22.73 7.65
N GLN A 226 -13.69 23.06 6.39
CA GLN A 226 -14.70 23.69 5.56
C GLN A 226 -15.75 22.62 5.26
N THR A 227 -16.97 22.86 5.72
CA THR A 227 -18.12 22.07 5.33
C THR A 227 -18.42 22.34 3.85
N ASN A 228 -17.79 21.58 2.98
CA ASN A 228 -18.24 21.52 1.59
C ASN A 228 -19.50 20.68 1.56
N THR A 229 -20.62 21.31 1.25
CA THR A 229 -21.86 20.63 0.92
C THR A 229 -21.64 19.81 -0.35
N ILE A 230 -21.44 18.50 -0.17
CA ILE A 230 -21.32 17.56 -1.26
C ILE A 230 -22.76 17.27 -1.74
N ALA A 231 -23.09 17.79 -2.91
CA ALA A 231 -24.29 17.42 -3.63
C ALA A 231 -24.06 16.14 -4.43
N ASP A 232 -25.11 15.30 -4.46
CA ASP A 232 -25.28 14.11 -5.31
C ASP A 232 -24.43 12.87 -4.97
N PHE A 233 -24.85 12.21 -3.86
CA PHE A 233 -24.61 10.77 -3.74
C PHE A 233 -25.82 10.01 -4.36
N LYS A 234 -25.58 9.18 -5.38
CA LYS A 234 -26.48 8.06 -5.63
C LYS A 234 -26.51 7.24 -4.34
N ASN A 235 -27.69 7.11 -3.73
CA ASN A 235 -27.94 6.18 -2.64
C ASN A 235 -27.67 4.76 -3.17
N ILE A 236 -26.43 4.30 -3.05
CA ILE A 236 -26.17 2.86 -3.07
C ILE A 236 -26.66 2.40 -1.71
N ALA A 237 -27.66 1.54 -1.69
CA ALA A 237 -28.17 0.98 -0.44
C ALA A 237 -26.99 0.37 0.31
N ASP A 238 -26.79 0.77 1.58
CA ASP A 238 -25.80 0.16 2.46
C ASP A 238 -26.12 -1.34 2.56
N PRO A 239 -25.26 -2.22 2.02
CA PRO A 239 -25.53 -3.66 2.05
C PRO A 239 -25.32 -4.28 3.43
N SER A 240 -24.76 -3.53 4.39
CA SER A 240 -24.46 -3.98 5.73
C SER A 240 -25.71 -4.13 6.59
N VAL A 241 -25.79 -5.24 7.31
CA VAL A 241 -26.83 -5.45 8.35
C VAL A 241 -26.39 -4.89 9.71
N ILE A 242 -25.14 -4.47 9.87
CA ILE A 242 -24.63 -3.91 11.14
C ILE A 242 -25.43 -2.65 11.49
N THR A 243 -26.08 -2.67 12.65
CA THR A 243 -26.83 -1.52 13.18
C THR A 243 -25.91 -0.61 13.98
N THR A 244 -25.06 -1.20 14.84
CA THR A 244 -24.13 -0.49 15.69
C THR A 244 -22.91 -1.34 16.00
N ALA A 245 -21.75 -0.71 16.26
CA ALA A 245 -20.59 -1.41 16.79
C ALA A 245 -19.81 -0.53 17.78
N GLY A 246 -19.40 -1.13 18.90
CA GLY A 246 -18.62 -0.48 19.94
C GLY A 246 -17.20 -1.06 20.02
N TYR A 247 -16.20 -0.19 20.15
CA TYR A 247 -14.79 -0.55 20.24
C TYR A 247 -14.16 0.12 21.45
N ARG A 248 -13.63 -0.66 22.40
CA ARG A 248 -12.81 -0.12 23.50
C ARG A 248 -11.39 0.08 23.02
N VAL A 249 -10.95 1.33 23.02
CA VAL A 249 -9.70 1.75 22.38
C VAL A 249 -9.06 2.92 23.12
N VAL A 250 -7.80 3.22 22.84
CA VAL A 250 -7.17 4.53 23.05
C VAL A 250 -7.69 5.47 21.97
N PRO A 251 -8.53 6.43 22.30
CA PRO A 251 -9.34 7.13 21.28
C PRO A 251 -8.53 8.19 20.52
N PHE A 252 -8.82 8.35 19.24
CA PHE A 252 -8.34 9.51 18.47
C PHE A 252 -8.73 10.83 19.17
N PRO A 253 -7.83 11.82 19.27
CA PRO A 253 -6.48 11.89 18.71
C PRO A 253 -5.36 11.56 19.73
N ALA A 254 -5.62 10.79 20.76
CA ALA A 254 -4.61 10.48 21.77
C ALA A 254 -3.53 9.55 21.21
N GLU A 255 -2.27 9.90 21.42
CA GLU A 255 -1.12 9.16 20.91
C GLU A 255 -0.93 7.81 21.61
N ALA A 256 -1.02 7.78 22.94
CA ALA A 256 -0.85 6.56 23.71
C ALA A 256 -1.62 6.62 25.05
N PRO A 257 -1.79 5.50 25.77
CA PRO A 257 -2.51 5.47 27.06
C PRO A 257 -1.98 6.45 28.11
N SER A 258 -0.70 6.77 28.09
CA SER A 258 -0.04 7.69 29.02
C SER A 258 -0.16 9.17 28.63
N PHE A 259 -0.67 9.47 27.45
CA PHE A 259 -0.83 10.84 26.94
C PHE A 259 -2.15 11.47 27.41
N PRO A 260 -2.27 12.80 27.37
CA PRO A 260 -3.53 13.48 27.65
C PRO A 260 -4.68 12.90 26.79
N ASN A 261 -5.81 12.59 27.42
CA ASN A 261 -6.97 11.91 26.82
C ASN A 261 -6.71 10.47 26.32
N GLY A 262 -5.58 9.85 26.69
CA GLY A 262 -5.22 8.48 26.31
C GLY A 262 -5.93 7.39 27.09
N ALA A 263 -6.77 7.73 28.10
CA ALA A 263 -7.56 6.73 28.80
C ALA A 263 -8.48 5.99 27.82
N HIS A 264 -8.39 4.65 27.81
CA HIS A 264 -9.22 3.84 26.93
C HIS A 264 -10.72 4.07 27.18
N THR A 265 -11.48 4.18 26.12
CA THR A 265 -12.92 4.42 26.15
C THR A 265 -13.62 3.53 25.12
N LEU A 266 -14.91 3.24 25.38
CA LEU A 266 -15.76 2.59 24.38
C LEU A 266 -16.23 3.65 23.36
N LYS A 267 -15.85 3.50 22.10
CA LYS A 267 -16.30 4.34 20.98
C LYS A 267 -17.38 3.58 20.22
N THR A 268 -18.54 4.19 20.07
CA THR A 268 -19.68 3.62 19.36
C THR A 268 -19.83 4.29 18.00
N ASP A 269 -20.00 3.48 16.96
CA ASP A 269 -20.22 3.90 15.58
C ASP A 269 -19.21 4.97 15.08
N PRO A 270 -17.90 4.78 15.26
CA PRO A 270 -16.91 5.81 14.97
C PRO A 270 -16.87 6.25 13.51
N TRP A 271 -17.29 5.42 12.57
CA TRP A 271 -17.42 5.75 11.15
C TRP A 271 -18.37 6.93 10.89
N THR A 272 -19.28 7.25 11.80
CA THR A 272 -20.19 8.38 11.65
C THR A 272 -19.49 9.74 11.71
N ALA A 273 -18.24 9.79 12.20
CA ALA A 273 -17.43 11.02 12.24
C ALA A 273 -16.87 11.42 10.88
N ALA A 274 -16.77 10.46 9.95
CA ALA A 274 -16.30 10.69 8.56
C ALA A 274 -17.36 10.18 7.56
N PRO A 275 -18.50 10.87 7.44
CA PRO A 275 -19.58 10.45 6.55
C PRO A 275 -19.17 10.55 5.08
N GLY A 276 -19.89 9.84 4.24
CA GLY A 276 -19.69 9.83 2.80
C GLY A 276 -19.02 8.56 2.29
N ASN A 277 -18.24 8.66 1.23
CA ASN A 277 -17.67 7.51 0.57
C ASN A 277 -16.65 6.74 1.42
N ALA A 278 -15.91 7.43 2.28
CA ALA A 278 -14.92 6.80 3.18
C ALA A 278 -15.53 5.67 4.02
N THR A 279 -16.79 5.86 4.43
CA THR A 279 -17.51 4.97 5.36
C THR A 279 -18.80 4.42 4.76
N SER A 280 -18.90 4.40 3.44
CA SER A 280 -20.05 3.82 2.71
C SER A 280 -20.25 2.33 3.00
N LEU A 281 -19.16 1.63 3.30
CA LEU A 281 -19.17 0.37 4.03
C LEU A 281 -18.74 0.67 5.47
N LYS A 282 -19.48 0.15 6.45
CA LYS A 282 -19.10 0.28 7.85
C LYS A 282 -17.84 -0.53 8.12
N TRP A 283 -17.08 -0.18 9.16
CA TRP A 283 -15.75 -0.73 9.40
C TRP A 283 -15.65 -2.27 9.42
N ASN A 284 -16.69 -2.99 9.86
CA ASN A 284 -16.72 -4.45 9.85
C ASN A 284 -17.44 -5.04 8.62
N THR A 285 -17.72 -4.25 7.59
CA THR A 285 -18.30 -4.70 6.35
C THR A 285 -17.23 -4.73 5.27
N GLY A 286 -17.07 -5.85 4.58
CA GLY A 286 -16.13 -6.03 3.48
C GLY A 286 -16.80 -6.14 2.13
N SER A 287 -16.05 -6.63 1.15
CA SER A 287 -16.47 -6.76 -0.23
C SER A 287 -17.81 -7.49 -0.38
N GLY A 288 -18.64 -6.95 -1.27
CA GLY A 288 -19.98 -7.50 -1.53
C GLY A 288 -20.95 -7.39 -0.36
N GLY A 289 -20.68 -6.53 0.64
CA GLY A 289 -21.55 -6.36 1.82
C GLY A 289 -21.42 -7.49 2.86
N THR A 290 -20.31 -8.21 2.85
CA THR A 290 -20.05 -9.26 3.86
C THR A 290 -19.74 -8.64 5.20
N ASP A 291 -20.56 -8.87 6.22
CA ASP A 291 -20.34 -8.39 7.58
C ASP A 291 -19.58 -9.41 8.42
N TYR A 292 -18.55 -8.93 9.15
CA TYR A 292 -17.69 -9.72 10.02
C TYR A 292 -17.99 -9.39 11.49
N ASN A 293 -18.03 -10.41 12.33
CA ASN A 293 -18.12 -10.25 13.79
C ASN A 293 -16.73 -10.27 14.46
N TYR A 294 -15.68 -10.05 13.71
CA TYR A 294 -14.31 -9.95 14.18
C TYR A 294 -13.62 -8.76 13.50
N THR A 295 -12.39 -8.43 13.92
CA THR A 295 -11.65 -7.23 13.48
C THR A 295 -11.19 -7.32 12.02
N ARG A 296 -12.16 -7.38 11.12
CA ARG A 296 -12.01 -7.36 9.66
C ARG A 296 -13.10 -6.50 9.03
N GLY A 297 -12.75 -5.82 7.95
CA GLY A 297 -13.66 -5.06 7.10
C GLY A 297 -13.09 -4.80 5.72
N ASN A 298 -13.51 -3.71 5.11
CA ASN A 298 -13.08 -3.30 3.77
C ASN A 298 -11.66 -2.76 3.75
N ASN A 299 -11.24 -2.05 4.81
CA ASN A 299 -10.00 -1.26 4.84
C ASN A 299 -8.85 -2.01 5.51
N VAL A 300 -9.16 -2.84 6.49
CA VAL A 300 -8.17 -3.53 7.32
C VAL A 300 -8.69 -4.86 7.86
N TRP A 301 -7.77 -5.81 7.98
CA TRP A 301 -7.91 -7.01 8.77
C TRP A 301 -6.84 -7.01 9.86
N ALA A 302 -7.25 -6.79 11.12
CA ALA A 302 -6.35 -6.82 12.26
C ALA A 302 -6.43 -8.17 12.98
N TYR A 303 -5.26 -8.77 13.21
CA TYR A 303 -5.12 -10.08 13.86
C TYR A 303 -3.77 -10.19 14.57
N GLN A 304 -3.65 -11.06 15.57
CA GLN A 304 -2.35 -11.37 16.16
C GLN A 304 -1.58 -12.35 15.27
N ASP A 305 -0.27 -12.13 15.12
CA ASP A 305 0.62 -13.02 14.36
C ASP A 305 1.89 -13.41 15.12
N ARG A 306 1.72 -13.86 16.37
CA ARG A 306 2.83 -14.31 17.20
C ARG A 306 3.60 -15.51 16.65
N ALA A 307 2.97 -16.26 15.76
CA ALA A 307 3.57 -17.40 15.08
C ALA A 307 4.34 -17.03 13.82
N ASN A 308 4.34 -15.75 13.42
CA ASN A 308 4.87 -15.28 12.14
C ASN A 308 4.34 -16.15 10.96
N ALA A 309 3.03 -16.32 10.94
CA ALA A 309 2.34 -17.09 9.91
C ALA A 309 1.95 -16.23 8.69
N ASN A 310 1.96 -14.91 8.88
CA ASN A 310 1.59 -13.88 7.89
C ASN A 310 0.22 -14.18 7.26
N THR A 311 -0.71 -14.63 8.08
CA THR A 311 -2.07 -14.95 7.62
C THR A 311 -3.07 -14.85 8.75
N GLY A 312 -4.12 -14.05 8.54
CA GLY A 312 -5.20 -13.86 9.49
C GLY A 312 -6.21 -15.00 9.46
N SER A 313 -6.91 -15.15 10.57
CA SER A 313 -8.09 -16.02 10.71
C SER A 313 -9.06 -15.41 11.73
N PRO A 314 -10.34 -15.81 11.75
CA PRO A 314 -11.24 -15.41 12.84
C PRO A 314 -10.70 -15.77 14.23
N ALA A 315 -9.93 -16.88 14.35
CA ALA A 315 -9.36 -17.33 15.63
C ALA A 315 -8.17 -16.47 16.10
N THR A 316 -7.48 -15.79 15.19
CA THR A 316 -6.38 -14.87 15.50
C THR A 316 -6.83 -13.42 15.61
N SER A 317 -8.08 -13.10 15.25
CA SER A 317 -8.68 -11.78 15.34
C SER A 317 -9.37 -11.54 16.67
N ALA A 318 -9.62 -10.29 17.05
CA ALA A 318 -10.53 -9.99 18.13
C ALA A 318 -11.98 -10.21 17.67
N THR A 319 -12.75 -10.96 18.45
CA THR A 319 -14.14 -11.30 18.09
C THR A 319 -15.11 -10.54 18.97
N SER A 320 -16.15 -9.98 18.36
CA SER A 320 -17.22 -9.30 19.08
C SER A 320 -17.88 -10.22 20.14
N SER A 321 -18.14 -9.67 21.31
CA SER A 321 -18.86 -10.37 22.37
C SER A 321 -20.36 -10.52 22.10
N THR A 322 -20.86 -9.80 21.08
CA THR A 322 -22.25 -9.86 20.63
C THR A 322 -22.34 -10.25 19.17
N ALA A 323 -23.46 -10.82 18.76
CA ALA A 323 -23.70 -11.20 17.38
C ALA A 323 -24.21 -10.02 16.54
N LEU A 324 -24.09 -10.15 15.22
CA LEU A 324 -24.78 -9.27 14.27
C LEU A 324 -26.27 -9.17 14.60
N PRO A 325 -26.90 -8.01 14.44
CA PRO A 325 -26.39 -6.79 13.79
C PRO A 325 -25.67 -5.80 14.73
N ASN A 326 -25.52 -6.11 15.99
CA ASN A 326 -24.91 -5.21 16.99
C ASN A 326 -23.60 -5.83 17.46
N LEU A 327 -22.47 -5.16 17.16
CA LEU A 327 -21.16 -5.66 17.51
C LEU A 327 -20.60 -4.95 18.76
N THR A 328 -19.84 -5.68 19.57
CA THR A 328 -19.22 -5.12 20.78
C THR A 328 -17.83 -5.72 20.98
N PHE A 329 -16.82 -4.91 20.77
CA PHE A 329 -15.40 -5.18 21.02
C PHE A 329 -14.97 -4.45 22.29
N ASP A 330 -15.54 -4.84 23.44
CA ASP A 330 -15.36 -4.17 24.73
C ASP A 330 -14.41 -4.96 25.63
N PHE A 331 -13.11 -4.88 25.33
CA PHE A 331 -12.03 -5.55 26.05
C PHE A 331 -11.29 -4.56 26.95
N THR A 332 -11.48 -4.64 28.27
CA THR A 332 -10.82 -3.74 29.23
C THR A 332 -9.39 -4.19 29.46
N PRO A 333 -8.37 -3.37 29.12
CA PRO A 333 -6.97 -3.74 29.32
C PRO A 333 -6.53 -3.52 30.77
N ASP A 334 -5.49 -4.25 31.15
CA ASP A 334 -4.67 -4.00 32.33
C ASP A 334 -3.19 -3.95 31.94
N TYR A 335 -2.62 -2.77 31.93
CA TYR A 335 -1.22 -2.55 31.51
C TYR A 335 -0.20 -3.05 32.55
N THR A 336 -0.62 -3.60 33.67
CA THR A 336 0.27 -4.23 34.68
C THR A 336 0.53 -5.71 34.40
N VAL A 337 -0.19 -6.30 33.45
CA VAL A 337 0.01 -7.69 32.99
C VAL A 337 0.48 -7.75 31.54
N ALA A 338 0.89 -8.93 31.10
CA ALA A 338 1.45 -9.09 29.74
C ALA A 338 0.44 -8.69 28.65
N PRO A 339 0.88 -7.97 27.60
CA PRO A 339 0.02 -7.54 26.49
C PRO A 339 -0.57 -8.72 25.71
N THR A 340 0.06 -9.88 25.78
CA THR A 340 -0.36 -11.11 25.10
C THR A 340 -1.39 -11.93 25.87
N GLN A 341 -1.79 -11.46 27.06
CA GLN A 341 -2.76 -12.19 27.89
C GLN A 341 -4.15 -12.11 27.27
N THR A 342 -4.86 -13.25 27.30
CA THR A 342 -6.22 -13.38 26.76
C THR A 342 -7.27 -13.55 27.88
N THR A 343 -6.87 -14.16 29.00
CA THR A 343 -7.73 -14.40 30.18
C THR A 343 -6.89 -14.40 31.45
N PRO A 344 -7.38 -13.89 32.59
CA PRO A 344 -8.67 -13.24 32.79
C PRO A 344 -8.72 -11.81 32.22
N VAL A 345 -7.57 -11.22 31.82
CA VAL A 345 -7.47 -9.87 31.25
C VAL A 345 -7.31 -9.98 29.73
N PRO A 346 -8.22 -9.40 28.93
CA PRO A 346 -8.24 -9.56 27.49
C PRO A 346 -7.31 -8.55 26.77
N ASN A 347 -6.06 -8.41 27.23
CA ASN A 347 -5.11 -7.44 26.65
C ASN A 347 -4.89 -7.66 25.16
N GLN A 348 -4.69 -8.91 24.74
CA GLN A 348 -4.46 -9.20 23.32
C GLN A 348 -5.64 -8.76 22.46
N GLN A 349 -6.88 -9.04 22.87
CA GLN A 349 -8.07 -8.64 22.13
C GLN A 349 -8.24 -7.10 22.12
N PHE A 350 -7.89 -6.43 23.21
CA PHE A 350 -7.86 -4.97 23.26
C PHE A 350 -6.88 -4.39 22.26
N ASN A 351 -5.65 -4.91 22.22
CA ASN A 351 -4.59 -4.43 21.34
C ASN A 351 -4.97 -4.61 19.87
N ILE A 352 -5.45 -5.79 19.48
CA ILE A 352 -5.97 -6.03 18.11
C ILE A 352 -7.12 -5.09 17.78
N THR A 353 -8.04 -4.82 18.72
CA THR A 353 -9.16 -3.90 18.53
C THR A 353 -8.67 -2.46 18.35
N ASN A 354 -7.65 -2.05 19.11
CA ASN A 354 -7.03 -0.73 18.97
C ASN A 354 -6.37 -0.57 17.59
N LEU A 355 -5.62 -1.56 17.16
CA LEU A 355 -4.98 -1.56 15.84
C LEU A 355 -6.01 -1.49 14.71
N PHE A 356 -7.11 -2.25 14.80
CA PHE A 356 -8.23 -2.19 13.87
C PHE A 356 -8.87 -0.80 13.81
N TYR A 357 -9.17 -0.22 14.98
CA TYR A 357 -9.76 1.11 15.11
C TYR A 357 -8.88 2.18 14.46
N TRP A 358 -7.58 2.20 14.78
CA TRP A 358 -6.69 3.25 14.30
C TRP A 358 -6.43 3.17 12.80
N ASN A 359 -6.27 1.97 12.23
CA ASN A 359 -6.18 1.83 10.77
C ASN A 359 -7.41 2.39 10.05
N ASN A 360 -8.62 2.14 10.58
CA ASN A 360 -9.84 2.70 10.01
C ASN A 360 -9.93 4.23 10.20
N ILE A 361 -9.54 4.77 11.36
CA ILE A 361 -9.49 6.23 11.58
C ILE A 361 -8.55 6.90 10.57
N ILE A 362 -7.35 6.35 10.38
CA ILE A 362 -6.35 6.91 9.46
C ILE A 362 -6.88 6.85 8.02
N HIS A 363 -7.45 5.72 7.62
CA HIS A 363 -8.11 5.58 6.32
C HIS A 363 -9.16 6.68 6.11
N ASP A 364 -10.10 6.83 7.04
CA ASP A 364 -11.21 7.78 6.91
C ASP A 364 -10.73 9.24 6.88
N VAL A 365 -9.72 9.59 7.69
CA VAL A 365 -9.11 10.92 7.70
C VAL A 365 -8.41 11.20 6.37
N LEU A 366 -7.56 10.29 5.90
CA LEU A 366 -6.77 10.46 4.68
C LEU A 366 -7.64 10.42 3.42
N TYR A 367 -8.73 9.66 3.44
CA TYR A 367 -9.74 9.69 2.39
C TYR A 367 -10.28 11.11 2.17
N GLY A 368 -10.54 11.82 3.28
CA GLY A 368 -10.96 13.23 3.23
C GLY A 368 -9.92 14.18 2.64
N TYR A 369 -8.66 13.80 2.66
CA TYR A 369 -7.53 14.53 2.07
C TYR A 369 -7.14 14.07 0.66
N GLY A 370 -7.89 13.14 0.05
CA GLY A 370 -7.69 12.72 -1.33
C GLY A 370 -6.91 11.41 -1.51
N PHE A 371 -6.57 10.71 -0.43
CA PHE A 371 -6.08 9.35 -0.52
C PHE A 371 -7.29 8.40 -0.55
N ASP A 372 -8.03 8.50 -1.66
CA ASP A 372 -9.23 7.73 -1.97
C ASP A 372 -8.93 6.59 -2.97
N GLU A 373 -9.94 5.95 -3.51
CA GLU A 373 -9.79 4.80 -4.41
C GLU A 373 -8.94 5.11 -5.65
N VAL A 374 -9.09 6.29 -6.24
CA VAL A 374 -8.27 6.68 -7.40
C VAL A 374 -6.85 7.08 -7.02
N GLY A 375 -6.64 7.50 -5.78
CA GLY A 375 -5.34 7.74 -5.18
C GLY A 375 -4.61 6.46 -4.78
N GLY A 376 -5.28 5.30 -4.87
CA GLY A 376 -4.73 3.99 -4.50
C GLY A 376 -4.73 3.76 -2.99
N ASN A 377 -5.82 4.12 -2.30
CA ASN A 377 -5.99 3.78 -0.90
C ASN A 377 -6.15 2.25 -0.72
N PHE A 378 -6.13 1.80 0.54
CA PHE A 378 -6.20 0.38 0.86
C PHE A 378 -7.65 -0.03 1.14
N GLN A 379 -8.27 -0.76 0.19
CA GLN A 379 -9.65 -1.25 0.29
C GLN A 379 -9.86 -2.54 -0.50
N ASP A 380 -10.63 -3.49 0.06
CA ASP A 380 -11.04 -4.69 -0.67
C ASP A 380 -12.03 -4.36 -1.79
N ASP A 381 -13.02 -3.53 -1.51
CA ASP A 381 -14.08 -3.15 -2.44
C ASP A 381 -14.09 -1.63 -2.64
N ASN A 382 -13.66 -1.20 -3.81
CA ASN A 382 -13.67 0.21 -4.21
C ASN A 382 -15.04 0.69 -4.70
N GLN A 383 -16.06 -0.17 -4.66
CA GLN A 383 -17.46 0.13 -5.05
C GLN A 383 -17.58 0.85 -6.41
N GLY A 384 -16.70 0.50 -7.34
CA GLY A 384 -16.67 1.08 -8.68
C GLY A 384 -16.23 2.53 -8.78
N ARG A 385 -15.60 3.10 -7.71
CA ARG A 385 -15.13 4.50 -7.66
C ARG A 385 -13.74 4.72 -8.25
N GLY A 386 -13.09 3.69 -8.74
CA GLY A 386 -11.75 3.74 -9.35
C GLY A 386 -10.73 2.93 -8.57
N GLY A 387 -9.45 3.02 -8.98
CA GLY A 387 -8.38 2.21 -8.38
C GLY A 387 -8.56 0.72 -8.57
N LEU A 388 -7.72 -0.08 -7.91
CA LEU A 388 -7.84 -1.53 -7.80
C LEU A 388 -8.23 -1.89 -6.36
N GLY A 389 -9.14 -2.84 -6.20
CA GLY A 389 -9.50 -3.40 -4.90
C GLY A 389 -8.70 -4.67 -4.58
N ASN A 390 -9.14 -5.39 -3.54
CA ASN A 390 -8.51 -6.56 -2.93
C ASN A 390 -7.16 -6.22 -2.28
N ASP A 391 -7.08 -5.06 -1.64
CA ASP A 391 -5.84 -4.55 -1.09
C ASP A 391 -5.98 -3.91 0.29
N HIS A 392 -6.91 -4.43 1.12
CA HIS A 392 -6.98 -4.05 2.52
C HIS A 392 -5.62 -4.20 3.22
N ILE A 393 -5.41 -3.49 4.32
CA ILE A 393 -4.22 -3.67 5.14
C ILE A 393 -4.34 -4.94 5.98
N ASN A 394 -3.35 -5.84 5.90
CA ASN A 394 -3.10 -6.87 6.89
C ASN A 394 -2.35 -6.23 8.06
N ALA A 395 -3.04 -6.00 9.17
CA ALA A 395 -2.48 -5.37 10.36
C ALA A 395 -2.17 -6.48 11.40
N GLU A 396 -0.90 -6.83 11.50
CA GLU A 396 -0.37 -7.95 12.27
C GLU A 396 0.05 -7.48 13.66
N ALA A 397 -0.86 -7.65 14.63
CA ALA A 397 -0.62 -7.34 16.03
C ALA A 397 0.37 -8.33 16.66
N GLN A 398 1.30 -7.84 17.47
CA GLN A 398 2.24 -8.69 18.23
C GLN A 398 3.00 -9.67 17.33
N ASP A 399 3.38 -9.25 16.14
CA ASP A 399 4.02 -10.11 15.16
C ASP A 399 5.30 -10.76 15.72
N GLY A 400 5.47 -12.04 15.41
CA GLY A 400 6.55 -12.87 15.96
C GLY A 400 7.87 -12.78 15.17
N SER A 401 7.92 -12.03 14.08
CA SER A 401 9.15 -11.87 13.27
C SER A 401 10.16 -10.91 13.88
N GLY A 402 9.75 -10.06 14.85
CA GLY A 402 10.61 -9.04 15.43
C GLY A 402 10.23 -8.61 16.85
N SER A 403 10.93 -7.57 17.33
CA SER A 403 10.67 -6.90 18.60
C SER A 403 11.23 -5.49 18.59
N ASN A 404 10.69 -4.59 19.43
CA ASN A 404 11.16 -3.21 19.61
C ASN A 404 11.18 -2.38 18.31
N ASN A 405 10.25 -2.64 17.45
CA ASN A 405 10.10 -1.99 16.16
C ASN A 405 8.68 -2.19 15.62
N ALA A 406 8.46 -1.68 14.41
CA ALA A 406 7.33 -1.96 13.55
C ALA A 406 7.84 -1.90 12.09
N ASN A 407 7.03 -2.23 11.13
CA ASN A 407 7.30 -2.00 9.72
C ASN A 407 6.03 -2.00 8.87
N PHE A 408 6.14 -1.43 7.68
CA PHE A 408 5.09 -1.48 6.67
C PHE A 408 5.65 -1.91 5.32
N SER A 409 5.00 -2.85 4.65
CA SER A 409 5.30 -3.20 3.26
C SER A 409 4.18 -2.74 2.33
N THR A 410 4.58 -2.05 1.25
CA THR A 410 3.64 -1.38 0.34
C THR A 410 3.72 -1.96 -1.07
N PRO A 411 2.83 -2.87 -1.47
CA PRO A 411 2.68 -3.26 -2.87
C PRO A 411 2.00 -2.15 -3.69
N ALA A 412 2.04 -2.28 -5.00
CA ALA A 412 1.22 -1.45 -5.89
C ALA A 412 -0.27 -1.67 -5.59
N ASP A 413 -1.10 -0.70 -6.01
CA ASP A 413 -2.56 -0.75 -5.94
C ASP A 413 -3.11 -2.09 -6.46
N GLY A 414 -4.02 -2.71 -5.71
CA GLY A 414 -4.50 -4.07 -5.91
C GLY A 414 -3.69 -5.17 -5.21
N GLY A 415 -2.67 -4.80 -4.43
CA GLY A 415 -1.95 -5.68 -3.52
C GLY A 415 -2.09 -5.21 -2.07
N SER A 416 -2.32 -6.12 -1.12
CA SER A 416 -2.58 -5.80 0.28
C SER A 416 -1.35 -5.22 0.97
N GLY A 417 -1.50 -4.05 1.60
CA GLY A 417 -0.51 -3.52 2.53
C GLY A 417 -0.34 -4.44 3.74
N ARG A 418 0.87 -4.51 4.30
CA ARG A 418 1.11 -5.28 5.53
C ARG A 418 1.80 -4.41 6.56
N MET A 419 1.15 -4.22 7.70
CA MET A 419 1.64 -3.54 8.88
C MET A 419 1.98 -4.56 9.93
N GLN A 420 3.26 -4.66 10.34
CA GLN A 420 3.70 -5.56 11.40
C GLN A 420 4.06 -4.77 12.65
N MET A 421 3.31 -5.02 13.73
CA MET A 421 3.48 -4.34 15.01
C MET A 421 4.10 -5.30 16.02
N TYR A 422 5.23 -4.92 16.60
CA TYR A 422 6.00 -5.79 17.48
C TYR A 422 5.77 -5.50 18.96
N LEU A 423 6.14 -6.49 19.79
CA LEU A 423 6.24 -6.30 21.24
C LEU A 423 7.53 -5.54 21.59
N TRP A 424 7.42 -4.61 22.52
CA TRP A 424 8.52 -3.84 23.08
C TRP A 424 8.99 -4.47 24.38
N THR A 425 10.27 -4.91 24.41
CA THR A 425 10.84 -5.72 25.48
C THR A 425 11.53 -4.91 26.59
N GLY A 426 11.63 -3.58 26.44
CA GLY A 426 12.30 -2.69 27.39
C GLY A 426 11.58 -2.50 28.72
N GLY A 427 10.35 -2.98 28.88
CA GLY A 427 9.52 -2.89 30.07
C GLY A 427 9.21 -4.25 30.71
N SER A 428 8.75 -4.22 31.97
CA SER A 428 8.18 -5.40 32.63
C SER A 428 6.84 -5.00 33.27
N PRO A 429 5.71 -5.51 32.75
CA PRO A 429 5.61 -6.39 31.57
C PRO A 429 6.06 -5.67 30.29
N GLN A 430 6.29 -6.47 29.21
CA GLN A 430 6.49 -5.94 27.87
C GLN A 430 5.37 -4.98 27.48
N ARG A 431 5.62 -4.12 26.50
CA ARG A 431 4.59 -3.23 25.94
C ARG A 431 4.23 -3.68 24.53
N ASP A 432 3.05 -3.29 24.12
CA ASP A 432 2.53 -3.58 22.79
C ASP A 432 2.60 -2.32 21.92
N GLY A 433 3.20 -2.41 20.74
CA GLY A 433 3.22 -1.33 19.77
C GLY A 433 1.83 -0.91 19.28
N ASP A 434 0.87 -1.82 19.31
CA ASP A 434 -0.51 -1.59 18.87
C ASP A 434 -1.24 -0.49 19.66
N VAL A 435 -0.76 -0.12 20.85
CA VAL A 435 -1.34 0.94 21.69
C VAL A 435 -0.51 2.22 21.71
N ASP A 436 0.56 2.27 20.94
CA ASP A 436 1.22 3.51 20.56
C ASP A 436 0.71 3.92 19.17
N ASN A 437 -0.31 4.79 19.20
CA ASN A 437 -1.02 5.18 17.99
C ASN A 437 -0.15 6.06 17.08
N GLY A 438 0.90 6.69 17.62
CA GLY A 438 1.92 7.38 16.85
C GLY A 438 2.66 6.44 15.92
N ILE A 439 3.05 5.26 16.41
CA ILE A 439 3.68 4.21 15.59
C ILE A 439 2.70 3.70 14.53
N VAL A 440 1.43 3.40 14.89
CA VAL A 440 0.42 2.94 13.93
C VAL A 440 0.21 3.95 12.78
N VAL A 441 0.15 5.26 13.11
CA VAL A 441 0.03 6.34 12.11
C VAL A 441 1.28 6.42 11.24
N HIS A 442 2.47 6.26 11.83
CA HIS A 442 3.74 6.29 11.12
C HIS A 442 3.83 5.15 10.11
N GLU A 443 3.54 3.93 10.51
CA GLU A 443 3.54 2.76 9.62
C GLU A 443 2.55 2.90 8.46
N PHE A 444 1.34 3.36 8.74
CA PHE A 444 0.37 3.65 7.68
C PHE A 444 0.90 4.74 6.73
N GLY A 445 1.65 5.71 7.27
CA GLY A 445 2.30 6.78 6.52
C GLY A 445 3.27 6.28 5.45
N HIS A 446 4.02 5.20 5.70
CA HIS A 446 4.85 4.54 4.68
C HIS A 446 4.00 4.07 3.49
N GLY A 447 2.86 3.41 3.76
CA GLY A 447 1.92 3.00 2.72
C GLY A 447 1.44 4.16 1.85
N VAL A 448 1.07 5.26 2.50
CA VAL A 448 0.60 6.49 1.81
C VAL A 448 1.71 7.12 0.97
N SER A 449 2.89 7.33 1.56
CA SER A 449 4.02 7.97 0.87
C SER A 449 4.46 7.15 -0.34
N ASN A 450 4.54 5.84 -0.22
CA ASN A 450 4.89 4.93 -1.31
C ASN A 450 3.86 4.95 -2.45
N ARG A 451 2.54 4.90 -2.12
CA ARG A 451 1.47 4.94 -3.12
C ARG A 451 1.35 6.29 -3.82
N LEU A 452 1.55 7.41 -3.11
CA LEU A 452 1.41 8.75 -3.68
C LEU A 452 2.67 9.24 -4.42
N SER A 453 3.87 8.87 -3.98
CA SER A 453 5.11 9.37 -4.61
C SER A 453 5.35 8.80 -6.01
N GLY A 454 5.15 7.49 -6.19
CA GLY A 454 5.26 6.83 -7.50
C GLY A 454 3.93 6.72 -8.26
N GLY A 455 2.86 7.05 -7.59
CA GLY A 455 1.49 6.75 -8.02
C GLY A 455 1.07 5.31 -7.67
N PRO A 456 -0.25 5.04 -7.68
CA PRO A 456 -0.81 3.76 -7.27
C PRO A 456 -0.14 2.54 -7.94
N ALA A 457 0.24 2.66 -9.20
CA ALA A 457 0.84 1.57 -9.98
C ALA A 457 2.36 1.36 -9.74
N ALA A 458 3.03 2.23 -8.95
CA ALA A 458 4.49 2.24 -8.82
C ALA A 458 4.96 2.56 -7.39
N ALA A 459 4.39 1.86 -6.42
CA ALA A 459 4.64 2.07 -4.99
C ALA A 459 6.11 1.92 -4.55
N GLY A 460 6.96 1.24 -5.34
CA GLY A 460 8.38 1.04 -5.03
C GLY A 460 9.32 2.17 -5.43
N CYS A 461 8.83 3.36 -5.80
CA CYS A 461 9.70 4.44 -6.28
C CYS A 461 10.60 5.04 -5.19
N LEU A 462 10.23 4.91 -3.92
CA LEU A 462 11.02 5.36 -2.76
C LEU A 462 11.97 4.28 -2.22
N GLY A 463 11.88 3.02 -2.68
CA GLY A 463 12.58 1.86 -2.13
C GLY A 463 14.12 1.91 -2.14
N ASN A 464 14.74 2.95 -2.71
CA ASN A 464 16.17 3.22 -2.64
C ASN A 464 16.47 4.66 -2.18
N ALA A 465 15.47 5.39 -1.75
CA ALA A 465 15.65 6.70 -1.13
C ALA A 465 15.65 6.50 0.39
N GLU A 466 16.46 7.24 1.10
CA GLU A 466 16.30 7.38 2.56
C GLU A 466 14.91 7.99 2.80
N GLN A 467 14.06 7.25 3.51
CA GLN A 467 12.72 7.71 3.89
C GLN A 467 12.77 8.44 5.22
#